data_96787d79e2ae5df00e9b8b0d5c25453d
#
_entry.id   96787d79e2ae5df00e9b8b0d5c25453d
#
_cell.length_a   1.000
_cell.length_b   1.000
_cell.length_c   1.000
_cell.angle_alpha   90.00
_cell.angle_beta   90.00
_cell.angle_gamma   90.00
#
_symmetry.space_group_name_H-M   'P 1'
#
loop_
_entity.id
_entity.type
_entity.pdbx_description
1 polymer ?
#
loop_
_entity_poly.entity_id
_entity_poly.type
_entity_poly.pdbx_seq_one_letter_code
_entity_poly.pdbx_strand_id
1 'polypeptide(L)'
;MPSSRIRFLALFLLFLPIQSEAQTKGVVNFGRLKNLEFIDQFYNGGTGSLGSGPGPNFGLQFTANAQTIISASKGGSGNFINNPGGNPVMFFQTGNPVTMTATNGVGIAVWFYYSALQTGSATVYAGPNATGSILASVTLPPNNSGCNTYKLCVWSAVAVPLSATAGSISFAGVPDSLAIGPVHLGSAIPTSMVLTSSQNPSVQGEAVTFTATVTATGTAPVGSVTFKAAGHVIGVVPVSGGVASITLSSLKKGSTTINAKFQGTVFTTVGKSLVQVVN
;
A
#
# COMPACT_ATOMS: atom_id res chain seq x y z
N MET A 1 76.28 -18.14 -4.07
CA MET A 1 75.19 -17.13 -4.06
C MET A 1 73.87 -17.86 -4.25
N PRO A 2 72.96 -17.92 -3.25
CA PRO A 2 71.68 -18.57 -3.42
C PRO A 2 70.62 -17.56 -3.92
N SER A 3 69.96 -17.92 -5.00
CA SER A 3 68.89 -17.16 -5.61
C SER A 3 67.58 -17.28 -4.79
N SER A 4 67.13 -16.17 -4.24
CA SER A 4 65.84 -16.05 -3.55
C SER A 4 64.70 -16.09 -4.58
N ARG A 5 63.85 -17.11 -4.54
CA ARG A 5 62.60 -17.19 -5.31
C ARG A 5 61.48 -16.55 -4.49
N ILE A 6 61.06 -15.35 -4.88
CA ILE A 6 59.86 -14.70 -4.34
C ILE A 6 58.61 -15.44 -4.89
N ARG A 7 57.86 -16.10 -4.00
CA ARG A 7 56.55 -16.67 -4.33
C ARG A 7 55.49 -15.57 -4.20
N PHE A 8 54.90 -15.15 -5.29
CA PHE A 8 53.69 -14.35 -5.28
C PHE A 8 52.50 -15.23 -4.91
N LEU A 9 51.92 -14.96 -3.75
CA LEU A 9 50.67 -15.56 -3.30
C LEU A 9 49.53 -14.71 -3.94
N ALA A 10 48.91 -15.22 -5.01
CA ALA A 10 47.73 -14.60 -5.60
C ALA A 10 46.56 -14.84 -4.66
N LEU A 11 46.11 -13.77 -3.99
CA LEU A 11 44.87 -13.76 -3.20
C LEU A 11 43.69 -13.72 -4.17
N PHE A 12 43.05 -14.86 -4.44
CA PHE A 12 41.82 -14.96 -5.16
C PHE A 12 40.69 -14.48 -4.23
N LEU A 13 40.25 -13.20 -4.36
CA LEU A 13 38.98 -12.74 -3.79
C LEU A 13 37.87 -13.44 -4.59
N LEU A 14 37.23 -14.46 -3.98
CA LEU A 14 35.95 -14.96 -4.46
C LEU A 14 34.90 -13.88 -4.22
N PHE A 15 34.55 -13.15 -5.26
CA PHE A 15 33.30 -12.40 -5.31
C PHE A 15 32.15 -13.42 -5.39
N LEU A 16 31.61 -13.82 -4.25
CA LEU A 16 30.31 -14.47 -4.22
C LEU A 16 29.28 -13.42 -4.68
N PRO A 17 28.45 -13.71 -5.70
CA PRO A 17 27.35 -12.82 -6.05
C PRO A 17 26.45 -12.72 -4.83
N ILE A 18 26.27 -11.52 -4.29
CA ILE A 18 25.23 -11.23 -3.31
C ILE A 18 23.91 -11.42 -4.06
N GLN A 19 23.31 -12.59 -3.88
CA GLN A 19 21.93 -12.81 -4.36
C GLN A 19 21.05 -11.93 -3.48
N SER A 20 20.59 -10.81 -4.03
CA SER A 20 19.52 -10.04 -3.45
C SER A 20 18.26 -10.92 -3.49
N GLU A 21 17.88 -11.50 -2.37
CA GLU A 21 16.60 -12.19 -2.28
C GLU A 21 15.47 -11.22 -2.64
N ALA A 22 14.52 -11.71 -3.44
CA ALA A 22 13.40 -10.88 -3.87
C ALA A 22 12.57 -10.45 -2.65
N GLN A 23 12.33 -9.14 -2.51
CA GLN A 23 11.52 -8.60 -1.43
C GLN A 23 10.12 -9.23 -1.42
N THR A 24 9.56 -9.38 -0.22
CA THR A 24 8.20 -9.89 -0.02
C THR A 24 7.17 -9.02 -0.74
N LYS A 25 6.39 -9.65 -1.61
CA LYS A 25 5.31 -9.02 -2.35
C LYS A 25 4.09 -9.92 -2.36
N GLY A 26 2.93 -9.38 -2.04
CA GLY A 26 1.69 -10.14 -2.04
C GLY A 26 0.56 -9.49 -1.28
N VAL A 27 -0.55 -10.22 -1.17
CA VAL A 27 -1.72 -9.82 -0.38
C VAL A 27 -1.97 -10.85 0.71
N VAL A 28 -1.90 -10.41 1.95
CA VAL A 28 -2.28 -11.19 3.13
C VAL A 28 -3.78 -10.97 3.35
N ASN A 29 -4.60 -11.90 2.89
CA ASN A 29 -6.07 -11.75 2.88
C ASN A 29 -6.78 -12.61 3.93
N PHE A 30 -6.06 -13.44 4.68
CA PHE A 30 -6.53 -14.34 5.73
C PHE A 30 -7.56 -15.41 5.30
N GLY A 31 -8.08 -15.37 4.07
CA GLY A 31 -9.28 -16.07 3.57
C GLY A 31 -9.29 -17.60 3.66
N ARG A 32 -8.18 -18.25 4.02
CA ARG A 32 -8.05 -19.70 4.15
C ARG A 32 -7.88 -20.17 5.60
N LEU A 33 -7.85 -19.23 6.55
CA LEU A 33 -7.77 -19.51 7.98
C LEU A 33 -9.17 -19.63 8.58
N LYS A 34 -9.30 -20.40 9.65
CA LYS A 34 -10.58 -20.66 10.34
C LYS A 34 -10.90 -19.55 11.35
N ASN A 35 -12.12 -19.60 11.87
CA ASN A 35 -12.52 -18.70 12.95
C ASN A 35 -11.73 -18.97 14.23
N LEU A 36 -11.20 -17.92 14.85
CA LEU A 36 -10.36 -17.95 16.05
C LEU A 36 -9.06 -18.76 15.90
N GLU A 37 -8.55 -18.90 14.69
CA GLU A 37 -7.28 -19.58 14.41
C GLU A 37 -6.11 -18.62 14.58
N PHE A 38 -5.05 -19.04 15.29
CA PHE A 38 -3.78 -18.32 15.30
C PHE A 38 -3.08 -18.52 13.96
N ILE A 39 -2.48 -17.43 13.44
CA ILE A 39 -1.90 -17.39 12.09
C ILE A 39 -0.64 -18.27 12.02
N ASP A 40 0.16 -18.28 13.08
CA ASP A 40 1.40 -19.07 13.24
C ASP A 40 2.30 -19.00 12.00
N GLN A 41 2.56 -20.14 11.35
CA GLN A 41 3.42 -20.29 10.17
C GLN A 41 2.66 -20.29 8.84
N PHE A 42 1.35 -19.98 8.86
CA PHE A 42 0.52 -20.08 7.65
C PHE A 42 1.11 -19.31 6.45
N TYR A 43 1.58 -18.07 6.65
CA TYR A 43 2.17 -17.26 5.58
C TYR A 43 3.67 -17.49 5.36
N ASN A 44 4.22 -18.49 6.02
CA ASN A 44 5.59 -19.00 5.82
C ASN A 44 5.58 -20.43 5.22
N GLY A 45 4.52 -20.77 4.49
CA GLY A 45 4.34 -22.08 3.85
C GLY A 45 3.91 -23.21 4.79
N GLY A 46 3.62 -22.90 6.07
CA GLY A 46 3.16 -23.84 7.09
C GLY A 46 1.65 -23.82 7.28
N THR A 47 1.22 -24.13 8.51
CA THR A 47 -0.18 -24.21 8.90
C THR A 47 -0.51 -23.19 9.99
N GLY A 48 -1.80 -22.84 10.10
CA GLY A 48 -2.33 -22.18 11.28
C GLY A 48 -2.59 -23.18 12.41
N SER A 49 -2.92 -22.66 13.61
CA SER A 49 -3.08 -23.49 14.83
C SER A 49 -4.20 -24.52 14.77
N LEU A 50 -5.21 -24.30 13.94
CA LEU A 50 -6.31 -25.24 13.74
C LEU A 50 -6.15 -26.10 12.47
N GLY A 51 -4.92 -26.15 11.91
CA GLY A 51 -4.55 -26.99 10.79
C GLY A 51 -4.96 -26.45 9.41
N SER A 52 -5.31 -25.17 9.28
CA SER A 52 -5.44 -24.55 7.97
C SER A 52 -4.09 -24.52 7.27
N GLY A 53 -4.04 -24.96 6.03
CA GLY A 53 -2.78 -24.94 5.25
C GLY A 53 -2.53 -26.23 4.47
N PRO A 54 -1.33 -26.38 3.87
CA PRO A 54 -0.27 -25.38 3.87
C PRO A 54 -0.70 -24.07 3.22
N GLY A 55 -0.26 -22.95 3.82
CA GLY A 55 -0.53 -21.61 3.33
C GLY A 55 0.50 -21.17 2.26
N PRO A 56 0.35 -19.95 1.71
CA PRO A 56 1.34 -19.40 0.80
C PRO A 56 2.64 -19.09 1.53
N ASN A 57 3.76 -19.31 0.87
CA ASN A 57 5.07 -18.93 1.42
C ASN A 57 5.43 -17.51 0.96
N PHE A 58 5.09 -16.52 1.78
CA PHE A 58 5.50 -15.13 1.60
C PHE A 58 6.71 -14.75 2.46
N GLY A 59 7.26 -15.72 3.23
CA GLY A 59 8.29 -15.44 4.22
C GLY A 59 7.80 -14.54 5.36
N LEU A 60 6.52 -14.67 5.75
CA LEU A 60 5.93 -13.87 6.81
C LEU A 60 5.75 -14.69 8.09
N GLN A 61 6.17 -14.10 9.20
CA GLN A 61 6.01 -14.64 10.54
C GLN A 61 5.19 -13.67 11.38
N PHE A 62 4.27 -14.21 12.17
CA PHE A 62 3.40 -13.43 13.04
C PHE A 62 3.73 -13.73 14.51
N THR A 63 3.52 -12.74 15.39
CA THR A 63 3.54 -12.99 16.83
C THR A 63 2.42 -13.95 17.23
N ALA A 64 2.64 -14.74 18.30
CA ALA A 64 1.74 -15.80 18.73
C ALA A 64 0.32 -15.33 19.11
N ASN A 65 0.11 -14.03 19.32
CA ASN A 65 -1.19 -13.44 19.60
C ASN A 65 -1.97 -13.00 18.34
N ALA A 66 -1.41 -13.17 17.14
CA ALA A 66 -2.09 -12.87 15.89
C ALA A 66 -3.15 -13.94 15.60
N GLN A 67 -4.40 -13.56 15.60
CA GLN A 67 -5.55 -14.43 15.41
C GLN A 67 -6.40 -13.98 14.23
N THR A 68 -7.14 -14.90 13.64
CA THR A 68 -8.16 -14.58 12.63
C THR A 68 -9.56 -14.79 13.18
N ILE A 69 -10.51 -13.99 12.71
CA ILE A 69 -11.91 -14.08 13.08
C ILE A 69 -12.81 -13.94 11.86
N ILE A 70 -13.80 -14.81 11.76
CA ILE A 70 -14.84 -14.80 10.72
C ILE A 70 -16.03 -14.00 11.24
N SER A 71 -16.63 -13.16 10.40
CA SER A 71 -17.86 -12.42 10.76
C SER A 71 -18.99 -13.36 11.18
N ALA A 72 -19.76 -12.95 12.19
CA ALA A 72 -20.97 -13.68 12.60
C ALA A 72 -21.99 -13.82 11.46
N SER A 73 -22.06 -12.86 10.53
CA SER A 73 -22.89 -12.94 9.31
C SER A 73 -22.46 -14.07 8.35
N LYS A 74 -21.28 -14.67 8.57
CA LYS A 74 -20.70 -15.76 7.77
C LYS A 74 -20.42 -17.01 8.60
N GLY A 75 -21.10 -17.15 9.74
CA GLY A 75 -21.01 -18.31 10.61
C GLY A 75 -19.82 -18.32 11.58
N GLY A 76 -19.13 -17.20 11.74
CA GLY A 76 -18.09 -17.04 12.75
C GLY A 76 -18.58 -16.34 14.01
N SER A 77 -17.66 -15.79 14.78
CA SER A 77 -17.93 -15.08 16.05
C SER A 77 -17.60 -13.58 16.00
N GLY A 78 -17.09 -13.09 14.87
CA GLY A 78 -16.64 -11.70 14.72
C GLY A 78 -17.79 -10.70 14.59
N ASN A 79 -17.71 -9.62 15.36
CA ASN A 79 -18.70 -8.54 15.34
C ASN A 79 -18.35 -7.48 14.28
N PHE A 80 -18.22 -7.92 13.02
CA PHE A 80 -17.91 -7.05 11.88
C PHE A 80 -18.64 -7.45 10.60
N ILE A 81 -18.74 -6.50 9.66
CA ILE A 81 -19.33 -6.68 8.31
C ILE A 81 -18.60 -5.75 7.32
N ASN A 82 -18.84 -5.95 6.02
CA ASN A 82 -18.36 -5.07 4.92
C ASN A 82 -16.82 -4.99 4.79
N ASN A 83 -16.05 -5.95 5.30
CA ASN A 83 -14.61 -5.96 5.06
C ASN A 83 -14.32 -6.05 3.54
N PRO A 84 -13.54 -5.12 2.96
CA PRO A 84 -13.23 -5.11 1.52
C PRO A 84 -12.55 -6.38 1.00
N GLY A 85 -11.79 -7.09 1.85
CA GLY A 85 -11.12 -8.35 1.52
C GLY A 85 -11.90 -9.61 1.83
N GLY A 86 -13.15 -9.50 2.26
CA GLY A 86 -13.95 -10.66 2.68
C GLY A 86 -13.63 -11.15 4.10
N ASN A 87 -13.70 -12.46 4.33
CA ASN A 87 -13.50 -13.08 5.63
C ASN A 87 -12.44 -14.19 5.57
N PRO A 88 -11.72 -14.44 6.67
CA PRO A 88 -11.67 -13.71 7.94
C PRO A 88 -10.84 -12.41 7.90
N VAL A 89 -10.73 -11.73 9.02
CA VAL A 89 -9.82 -10.61 9.28
C VAL A 89 -8.86 -10.98 10.40
N MET A 90 -7.72 -10.29 10.49
CA MET A 90 -6.81 -10.41 11.64
C MET A 90 -7.29 -9.54 12.79
N PHE A 91 -7.17 -10.07 14.01
CA PHE A 91 -7.41 -9.37 15.26
C PHE A 91 -6.54 -9.98 16.38
N PHE A 92 -6.67 -9.51 17.60
CA PHE A 92 -6.03 -10.07 18.78
C PHE A 92 -6.89 -9.85 20.02
N GLN A 93 -6.98 -10.87 20.87
CA GLN A 93 -7.76 -10.86 22.12
C GLN A 93 -6.86 -10.59 23.32
N THR A 94 -5.59 -10.94 23.24
CA THR A 94 -4.61 -10.79 24.31
C THR A 94 -3.28 -10.36 23.72
N GLY A 95 -2.46 -9.73 24.55
CA GLY A 95 -1.14 -9.22 24.11
C GLY A 95 -1.26 -8.00 23.21
N ASN A 96 -0.18 -7.27 23.10
CA ASN A 96 -0.09 -6.05 22.29
C ASN A 96 1.39 -5.66 22.17
N PRO A 97 1.90 -5.42 20.96
CA PRO A 97 1.23 -5.45 19.66
C PRO A 97 1.17 -6.85 19.01
N VAL A 98 0.43 -6.96 17.90
CA VAL A 98 0.64 -8.00 16.89
C VAL A 98 1.69 -7.50 15.91
N THR A 99 2.72 -8.31 15.70
CA THR A 99 3.80 -7.98 14.74
C THR A 99 3.85 -9.01 13.62
N MET A 100 3.88 -8.51 12.40
CA MET A 100 4.15 -9.27 11.18
C MET A 100 5.58 -8.97 10.73
N THR A 101 6.43 -9.97 10.70
CA THR A 101 7.84 -9.90 10.27
C THR A 101 7.98 -10.48 8.87
N ALA A 102 8.64 -9.76 7.97
CA ALA A 102 8.95 -10.21 6.62
C ALA A 102 10.43 -10.61 6.53
N THR A 103 10.72 -11.90 6.31
CA THR A 103 12.09 -12.43 6.26
C THR A 103 12.94 -11.74 5.19
N ASN A 104 12.37 -11.48 4.02
CA ASN A 104 13.05 -10.83 2.89
C ASN A 104 12.77 -9.33 2.82
N GLY A 105 12.13 -8.77 3.84
CA GLY A 105 11.72 -7.37 3.88
C GLY A 105 10.64 -7.02 2.86
N VAL A 106 10.07 -5.82 3.02
CA VAL A 106 9.04 -5.24 2.13
C VAL A 106 9.54 -3.91 1.61
N GLY A 107 9.49 -3.72 0.29
CA GLY A 107 9.80 -2.44 -0.35
C GLY A 107 8.56 -1.72 -0.89
N ILE A 108 8.76 -0.57 -1.52
CA ILE A 108 7.76 0.26 -2.21
C ILE A 108 6.72 0.84 -1.25
N ALA A 109 5.78 0.02 -0.76
CA ALA A 109 4.70 0.45 0.12
C ALA A 109 4.08 -0.74 0.86
N VAL A 110 3.41 -0.42 1.97
CA VAL A 110 2.45 -1.28 2.64
C VAL A 110 1.13 -0.52 2.70
N TRP A 111 0.03 -1.18 2.34
CA TRP A 111 -1.28 -0.60 2.54
C TRP A 111 -2.30 -1.67 2.94
N PHE A 112 -3.27 -1.29 3.77
CA PHE A 112 -4.21 -2.22 4.38
C PHE A 112 -5.53 -1.51 4.71
N TYR A 113 -6.54 -2.32 5.04
CA TYR A 113 -7.80 -1.84 5.59
C TYR A 113 -7.85 -2.13 7.09
N TYR A 114 -8.48 -1.23 7.85
CA TYR A 114 -8.75 -1.45 9.26
C TYR A 114 -10.15 -0.98 9.64
N SER A 115 -10.66 -1.56 10.73
CA SER A 115 -11.83 -1.06 11.45
C SER A 115 -11.53 -1.06 12.94
N ALA A 116 -11.86 0.02 13.63
CA ALA A 116 -11.44 0.23 15.03
C ALA A 116 -12.56 0.84 15.87
N LEU A 117 -12.73 0.31 17.10
CA LEU A 117 -13.60 0.89 18.13
C LEU A 117 -12.88 1.95 18.95
N GLN A 118 -11.57 1.80 19.13
CA GLN A 118 -10.69 2.68 19.87
C GLN A 118 -9.44 2.97 19.07
N THR A 119 -8.74 4.03 19.39
CA THR A 119 -7.50 4.41 18.70
C THR A 119 -6.47 3.28 18.78
N GLY A 120 -5.98 2.87 17.62
CA GLY A 120 -4.85 1.98 17.45
C GLY A 120 -3.71 2.66 16.69
N SER A 121 -2.69 1.88 16.34
CA SER A 121 -1.58 2.34 15.50
C SER A 121 -1.01 1.20 14.65
N ALA A 122 -0.37 1.58 13.55
CA ALA A 122 0.48 0.71 12.76
C ALA A 122 1.86 1.34 12.66
N THR A 123 2.90 0.61 13.09
CA THR A 123 4.28 1.09 13.07
C THR A 123 5.14 0.16 12.23
N VAL A 124 5.88 0.73 11.27
CA VAL A 124 6.76 0.02 10.34
C VAL A 124 8.19 0.20 10.78
N TYR A 125 8.93 -0.91 10.88
CA TYR A 125 10.32 -0.96 11.34
C TYR A 125 11.25 -1.47 10.26
N ALA A 126 12.49 -0.99 10.26
CA ALA A 126 13.54 -1.43 9.35
C ALA A 126 13.99 -2.88 9.62
N GLY A 127 13.95 -3.32 10.88
CA GLY A 127 14.34 -4.66 11.31
C GLY A 127 13.15 -5.61 11.54
N PRO A 128 13.43 -6.90 11.74
CA PRO A 128 12.43 -7.90 12.08
C PRO A 128 11.92 -7.69 13.53
N ASN A 129 10.76 -8.28 13.87
CA ASN A 129 10.21 -8.32 15.22
C ASN A 129 10.15 -6.95 15.92
N ALA A 130 9.72 -5.91 15.19
CA ALA A 130 9.62 -4.54 15.66
C ALA A 130 10.96 -3.96 16.18
N THR A 131 12.05 -4.28 15.50
CA THR A 131 13.40 -3.77 15.81
C THR A 131 13.92 -2.81 14.75
N GLY A 132 15.05 -2.17 15.04
CA GLY A 132 15.65 -1.19 14.13
C GLY A 132 14.94 0.16 14.16
N SER A 133 15.25 1.01 13.19
CA SER A 133 14.63 2.34 13.10
C SER A 133 13.16 2.25 12.69
N ILE A 134 12.34 3.14 13.23
CA ILE A 134 10.97 3.34 12.77
C ILE A 134 11.02 4.05 11.41
N LEU A 135 10.48 3.40 10.39
CA LEU A 135 10.35 3.96 9.03
C LEU A 135 9.08 4.80 8.90
N ALA A 136 8.02 4.39 9.58
CA ALA A 136 6.76 5.13 9.64
C ALA A 136 5.92 4.70 10.84
N SER A 137 5.07 5.60 11.33
CA SER A 137 4.03 5.29 12.31
C SER A 137 2.75 6.03 11.94
N VAL A 138 1.63 5.30 11.94
CA VAL A 138 0.32 5.83 11.57
C VAL A 138 -0.66 5.54 12.69
N THR A 139 -1.39 6.58 13.11
CA THR A 139 -2.52 6.45 14.02
C THR A 139 -3.73 5.87 13.27
N LEU A 140 -4.43 4.94 13.90
CA LEU A 140 -5.66 4.31 13.41
C LEU A 140 -6.82 4.79 14.30
N PRO A 141 -7.46 5.94 13.99
CA PRO A 141 -8.55 6.46 14.80
C PRO A 141 -9.79 5.55 14.73
N PRO A 142 -10.68 5.62 15.73
CA PRO A 142 -11.97 4.94 15.67
C PRO A 142 -12.73 5.34 14.40
N ASN A 143 -13.34 4.37 13.71
CA ASN A 143 -14.08 4.60 12.48
C ASN A 143 -15.42 3.84 12.42
N ASN A 144 -15.97 3.50 13.58
CA ASN A 144 -17.20 2.71 13.72
C ASN A 144 -18.49 3.55 13.81
N SER A 145 -18.45 4.83 13.45
CA SER A 145 -19.62 5.71 13.46
C SER A 145 -20.71 5.19 12.52
N GLY A 146 -21.96 5.15 13.01
CA GLY A 146 -23.10 4.62 12.25
C GLY A 146 -23.23 3.10 12.24
N CYS A 147 -22.35 2.36 12.91
CA CYS A 147 -22.45 0.92 13.05
C CYS A 147 -23.48 0.53 14.14
N ASN A 148 -24.56 -0.14 13.74
CA ASN A 148 -25.66 -0.54 14.66
C ASN A 148 -25.57 -2.02 15.03
N THR A 149 -25.82 -2.92 14.06
CA THR A 149 -25.86 -4.36 14.29
C THR A 149 -24.48 -4.96 14.53
N TYR A 150 -23.49 -4.51 13.77
CA TYR A 150 -22.09 -4.93 13.90
C TYR A 150 -21.25 -3.74 14.38
N LYS A 151 -20.41 -3.97 15.40
CA LYS A 151 -19.57 -2.89 15.99
C LYS A 151 -18.52 -2.35 15.01
N LEU A 152 -18.02 -3.18 14.09
CA LEU A 152 -17.03 -2.85 13.08
C LEU A 152 -17.66 -2.99 11.69
N CYS A 153 -18.22 -1.93 11.14
CA CYS A 153 -18.94 -1.94 9.87
C CYS A 153 -18.36 -0.98 8.83
N VAL A 154 -17.47 -0.09 9.24
CA VAL A 154 -16.76 0.87 8.39
C VAL A 154 -15.30 0.47 8.32
N TRP A 155 -14.73 0.44 7.12
CA TRP A 155 -13.34 0.09 6.86
C TRP A 155 -12.62 1.25 6.20
N SER A 156 -11.56 1.70 6.83
CA SER A 156 -10.70 2.75 6.30
C SER A 156 -9.43 2.15 5.72
N ALA A 157 -8.98 2.67 4.58
CA ALA A 157 -7.70 2.32 4.02
C ALA A 157 -6.58 3.17 4.63
N VAL A 158 -5.44 2.56 4.85
CA VAL A 158 -4.18 3.24 5.22
C VAL A 158 -3.10 2.76 4.28
N ALA A 159 -2.31 3.69 3.75
CA ALA A 159 -1.15 3.35 2.94
C ALA A 159 0.10 4.06 3.49
N VAL A 160 1.18 3.29 3.57
CA VAL A 160 2.49 3.71 4.05
C VAL A 160 3.49 3.58 2.91
N PRO A 161 3.84 4.69 2.23
CA PRO A 161 4.97 4.72 1.32
C PRO A 161 6.27 4.41 2.07
N LEU A 162 7.13 3.58 1.50
CA LEU A 162 8.40 3.19 2.10
C LEU A 162 9.56 3.84 1.36
N SER A 163 10.44 4.51 2.10
CA SER A 163 11.72 5.05 1.59
C SER A 163 12.88 4.06 1.73
N ALA A 164 12.68 2.98 2.50
CA ALA A 164 13.64 1.92 2.73
C ALA A 164 12.91 0.58 2.89
N THR A 165 13.64 -0.53 2.84
CA THR A 165 13.09 -1.86 3.07
C THR A 165 12.62 -2.00 4.52
N ALA A 166 11.35 -2.39 4.71
CA ALA A 166 10.78 -2.67 6.01
C ALA A 166 10.97 -4.16 6.37
N GLY A 167 11.43 -4.43 7.60
CA GLY A 167 11.58 -5.78 8.14
C GLY A 167 10.35 -6.27 8.90
N SER A 168 9.55 -5.36 9.46
CA SER A 168 8.32 -5.72 10.18
C SER A 168 7.32 -4.58 10.29
N ILE A 169 6.07 -4.96 10.58
CA ILE A 169 4.96 -4.06 10.87
C ILE A 169 4.29 -4.52 12.16
N SER A 170 4.09 -3.60 13.10
CA SER A 170 3.35 -3.84 14.34
C SER A 170 2.02 -3.12 14.33
N PHE A 171 0.96 -3.83 14.68
CA PHE A 171 -0.38 -3.29 14.88
C PHE A 171 -0.67 -3.29 16.38
N ALA A 172 -0.86 -2.12 16.96
CA ALA A 172 -1.12 -1.93 18.38
C ALA A 172 -2.50 -1.29 18.60
N GLY A 173 -3.14 -1.63 19.70
CA GLY A 173 -4.44 -1.11 20.08
C GLY A 173 -5.02 -1.85 21.29
N VAL A 174 -6.25 -1.53 21.65
CA VAL A 174 -6.95 -2.26 22.70
C VAL A 174 -7.40 -3.62 22.12
N PRO A 175 -7.13 -4.75 22.82
CA PRO A 175 -7.63 -6.06 22.40
C PRO A 175 -9.13 -6.04 22.08
N ASP A 176 -9.56 -6.83 21.11
CA ASP A 176 -10.93 -6.91 20.57
C ASP A 176 -11.50 -5.62 19.97
N SER A 177 -10.68 -4.55 19.89
CA SER A 177 -11.13 -3.23 19.41
C SER A 177 -10.55 -2.84 18.05
N LEU A 178 -9.64 -3.64 17.49
CA LEU A 178 -8.98 -3.38 16.21
C LEU A 178 -9.03 -4.64 15.34
N ALA A 179 -9.59 -4.49 14.14
CA ALA A 179 -9.57 -5.50 13.10
C ALA A 179 -8.77 -5.00 11.90
N ILE A 180 -7.89 -5.85 11.38
CA ILE A 180 -7.07 -5.59 10.19
C ILE A 180 -7.57 -6.48 9.06
N GLY A 181 -7.99 -5.84 7.95
CA GLY A 181 -8.39 -6.50 6.71
C GLY A 181 -7.18 -6.91 5.87
N PRO A 182 -7.32 -7.02 4.54
CA PRO A 182 -6.20 -7.38 3.68
C PRO A 182 -5.03 -6.43 3.84
N VAL A 183 -3.81 -7.00 3.95
CA VAL A 183 -2.55 -6.25 3.96
C VAL A 183 -1.82 -6.49 2.64
N HIS A 184 -1.56 -5.42 1.91
CA HIS A 184 -0.86 -5.44 0.63
C HIS A 184 0.60 -5.05 0.85
N LEU A 185 1.51 -5.92 0.46
CA LEU A 185 2.96 -5.80 0.68
C LEU A 185 3.68 -5.60 -0.65
N GLY A 186 4.63 -4.67 -0.71
CA GLY A 186 5.50 -4.47 -1.85
C GLY A 186 4.78 -4.08 -3.16
N SER A 187 3.55 -3.61 -3.08
CA SER A 187 2.73 -3.24 -4.21
C SER A 187 2.54 -1.73 -4.27
N ALA A 188 2.50 -1.17 -5.49
CA ALA A 188 2.19 0.24 -5.68
C ALA A 188 0.80 0.58 -5.13
N ILE A 189 0.67 1.75 -4.53
CA ILE A 189 -0.58 2.27 -3.97
C ILE A 189 -1.53 2.60 -5.12
N PRO A 190 -2.76 2.06 -5.14
CA PRO A 190 -3.73 2.34 -6.19
C PRO A 190 -4.09 3.84 -6.26
N THR A 191 -4.17 4.36 -7.48
CA THR A 191 -4.59 5.73 -7.75
C THR A 191 -5.75 5.79 -8.73
N SER A 192 -6.53 6.85 -8.65
CA SER A 192 -7.51 7.22 -9.66
C SER A 192 -7.35 8.70 -10.03
N MET A 193 -7.89 9.11 -11.18
CA MET A 193 -7.79 10.49 -11.65
C MET A 193 -9.04 10.90 -12.38
N VAL A 194 -9.43 12.16 -12.17
CA VAL A 194 -10.44 12.89 -12.96
C VAL A 194 -9.74 14.03 -13.66
N LEU A 195 -10.04 14.26 -14.95
CA LEU A 195 -9.56 15.39 -15.73
C LEU A 195 -10.75 16.26 -16.13
N THR A 196 -10.68 17.54 -15.83
CA THR A 196 -11.72 18.53 -16.16
C THR A 196 -11.13 19.70 -16.94
N SER A 197 -12.00 20.41 -17.67
CA SER A 197 -11.73 21.68 -18.32
C SER A 197 -12.57 22.76 -17.66
N SER A 198 -12.02 23.97 -17.47
CA SER A 198 -12.74 25.10 -16.90
C SER A 198 -13.89 25.57 -17.81
N GLN A 199 -13.74 25.38 -19.11
CA GLN A 199 -14.74 25.74 -20.12
C GLN A 199 -14.61 24.86 -21.35
N ASN A 200 -15.71 24.18 -21.75
CA ASN A 200 -15.76 23.37 -22.95
C ASN A 200 -17.22 23.33 -23.50
N PRO A 201 -17.50 23.92 -24.67
CA PRO A 201 -16.54 24.60 -25.56
C PRO A 201 -16.03 25.94 -25.03
N SER A 202 -14.87 26.38 -25.52
CA SER A 202 -14.27 27.70 -25.28
C SER A 202 -14.19 28.52 -26.58
N VAL A 203 -13.85 29.82 -26.49
CA VAL A 203 -13.57 30.67 -27.64
C VAL A 203 -12.05 30.73 -27.91
N GLN A 204 -11.67 30.91 -29.17
CA GLN A 204 -10.25 31.01 -29.53
C GLN A 204 -9.56 32.20 -28.82
N GLY A 205 -8.41 31.94 -28.22
CA GLY A 205 -7.65 32.93 -27.43
C GLY A 205 -8.05 33.01 -25.96
N GLU A 206 -9.15 32.35 -25.56
CA GLU A 206 -9.57 32.30 -24.19
C GLU A 206 -8.68 31.37 -23.35
N ALA A 207 -8.45 31.76 -22.10
CA ALA A 207 -7.64 30.97 -21.15
C ALA A 207 -8.46 29.80 -20.60
N VAL A 208 -8.11 28.57 -20.97
CA VAL A 208 -8.73 27.33 -20.52
C VAL A 208 -7.80 26.61 -19.55
N THR A 209 -8.30 26.33 -18.35
CA THR A 209 -7.57 25.58 -17.34
C THR A 209 -8.00 24.12 -17.33
N PHE A 210 -7.04 23.22 -17.53
CA PHE A 210 -7.21 21.78 -17.38
C PHE A 210 -6.74 21.36 -15.99
N THR A 211 -7.64 20.70 -15.24
CA THR A 211 -7.38 20.28 -13.87
C THR A 211 -7.45 18.76 -13.78
N ALA A 212 -6.35 18.15 -13.35
CA ALA A 212 -6.27 16.74 -12.99
C ALA A 212 -6.39 16.61 -11.47
N THR A 213 -7.46 15.97 -10.99
CA THR A 213 -7.63 15.60 -9.58
C THR A 213 -7.26 14.15 -9.41
N VAL A 214 -6.20 13.89 -8.66
CA VAL A 214 -5.65 12.56 -8.38
C VAL A 214 -6.02 12.17 -6.96
N THR A 215 -6.49 10.94 -6.78
CA THR A 215 -6.73 10.35 -5.46
C THR A 215 -5.92 9.07 -5.32
N ALA A 216 -5.52 8.75 -4.11
CA ALA A 216 -4.80 7.51 -3.81
C ALA A 216 -5.44 6.80 -2.61
N THR A 217 -5.33 5.48 -2.59
CA THR A 217 -5.86 4.66 -1.50
C THR A 217 -5.08 4.93 -0.21
N GLY A 218 -5.78 5.41 0.84
CA GLY A 218 -5.27 5.51 2.20
C GLY A 218 -4.15 6.52 2.45
N THR A 219 -3.80 7.36 1.48
CA THR A 219 -2.78 8.43 1.63
C THR A 219 -2.98 9.52 0.56
N ALA A 220 -2.33 10.67 0.73
CA ALA A 220 -2.27 11.69 -0.30
C ALA A 220 -1.34 11.26 -1.45
N PRO A 221 -1.70 11.48 -2.73
CA PRO A 221 -0.83 11.17 -3.86
C PRO A 221 0.35 12.14 -3.92
N VAL A 222 1.55 11.59 -4.16
CA VAL A 222 2.79 12.35 -4.37
C VAL A 222 3.38 11.98 -5.73
N GLY A 223 3.62 12.97 -6.58
CA GLY A 223 4.12 12.77 -7.93
C GLY A 223 3.86 13.96 -8.82
N SER A 224 3.79 13.74 -10.13
CA SER A 224 3.49 14.76 -11.12
C SER A 224 2.51 14.28 -12.17
N VAL A 225 1.83 15.23 -12.79
CA VAL A 225 0.97 15.01 -13.95
C VAL A 225 1.62 15.60 -15.20
N THR A 226 1.85 14.76 -16.19
CA THR A 226 2.24 15.20 -17.54
C THR A 226 0.99 15.49 -18.34
N PHE A 227 0.82 16.74 -18.77
CA PHE A 227 -0.24 17.15 -19.68
C PHE A 227 0.25 17.17 -21.13
N LYS A 228 -0.61 16.71 -22.05
CA LYS A 228 -0.38 16.75 -23.49
C LYS A 228 -1.60 17.33 -24.20
N ALA A 229 -1.36 18.11 -25.26
CA ALA A 229 -2.37 18.57 -26.20
C ALA A 229 -2.01 18.05 -27.60
N ALA A 230 -2.94 17.41 -28.31
CA ALA A 230 -2.71 16.80 -29.61
C ALA A 230 -1.43 15.90 -29.64
N GLY A 231 -1.16 15.18 -28.55
CA GLY A 231 0.01 14.30 -28.40
C GLY A 231 1.30 14.96 -27.93
N HIS A 232 1.41 16.28 -27.98
CA HIS A 232 2.61 17.03 -27.56
C HIS A 232 2.54 17.39 -26.07
N VAL A 233 3.67 17.28 -25.36
CA VAL A 233 3.75 17.67 -23.94
C VAL A 233 3.62 19.20 -23.86
N ILE A 234 2.67 19.67 -23.06
CA ILE A 234 2.41 21.08 -22.77
C ILE A 234 2.84 21.49 -21.36
N GLY A 235 3.08 20.51 -20.50
CA GLY A 235 3.66 20.75 -19.17
C GLY A 235 3.71 19.51 -18.32
N VAL A 236 4.57 19.56 -17.28
CA VAL A 236 4.67 18.58 -16.20
C VAL A 236 4.46 19.34 -14.90
N VAL A 237 3.40 19.04 -14.18
CA VAL A 237 2.96 19.77 -13.00
C VAL A 237 3.01 18.86 -11.77
N PRO A 238 3.71 19.23 -10.69
CA PRO A 238 3.65 18.51 -9.42
C PRO A 238 2.22 18.48 -8.87
N VAL A 239 1.85 17.35 -8.27
CA VAL A 239 0.57 17.22 -7.56
C VAL A 239 0.69 17.87 -6.19
N SER A 240 -0.19 18.80 -5.87
CA SER A 240 -0.32 19.44 -4.56
C SER A 240 -1.76 19.34 -4.08
N GLY A 241 -1.96 18.80 -2.86
CA GLY A 241 -3.31 18.55 -2.33
C GLY A 241 -4.19 17.65 -3.23
N GLY A 242 -3.56 16.73 -3.98
CA GLY A 242 -4.27 15.88 -4.93
C GLY A 242 -4.57 16.53 -6.28
N VAL A 243 -4.11 17.75 -6.54
CA VAL A 243 -4.46 18.52 -7.74
C VAL A 243 -3.21 18.94 -8.52
N ALA A 244 -3.31 18.87 -9.85
CA ALA A 244 -2.36 19.47 -10.78
C ALA A 244 -3.14 20.19 -11.89
N SER A 245 -2.79 21.44 -12.22
CA SER A 245 -3.52 22.23 -13.23
C SER A 245 -2.57 22.93 -14.19
N ILE A 246 -3.01 23.08 -15.44
CA ILE A 246 -2.31 23.85 -16.47
C ILE A 246 -3.30 24.71 -17.23
N THR A 247 -2.92 25.94 -17.55
CA THR A 247 -3.76 26.89 -18.31
C THR A 247 -3.18 27.14 -19.69
N LEU A 248 -4.01 27.09 -20.72
CA LEU A 248 -3.67 27.38 -22.11
C LEU A 248 -4.60 28.44 -22.67
N SER A 249 -4.04 29.46 -23.32
CA SER A 249 -4.77 30.45 -24.13
C SER A 249 -4.47 30.33 -25.63
N SER A 250 -3.63 29.36 -26.02
CA SER A 250 -3.14 29.19 -27.41
C SER A 250 -3.83 28.04 -28.16
N LEU A 251 -4.97 27.55 -27.66
CA LEU A 251 -5.72 26.50 -28.32
C LEU A 251 -6.30 26.99 -29.65
N LYS A 252 -6.09 26.20 -30.69
CA LYS A 252 -6.61 26.52 -32.03
C LYS A 252 -8.10 26.12 -32.14
N LYS A 253 -8.82 26.84 -33.00
CA LYS A 253 -10.19 26.51 -33.38
C LYS A 253 -10.31 25.03 -33.83
N GLY A 254 -11.37 24.37 -33.38
CA GLY A 254 -11.62 22.95 -33.64
C GLY A 254 -11.53 22.08 -32.38
N SER A 255 -11.33 20.80 -32.54
CA SER A 255 -11.27 19.84 -31.45
C SER A 255 -9.82 19.43 -31.15
N THR A 256 -9.40 19.50 -29.90
CA THR A 256 -8.07 19.09 -29.42
C THR A 256 -8.22 18.09 -28.29
N THR A 257 -7.55 16.92 -28.42
CA THR A 257 -7.48 15.95 -27.33
C THR A 257 -6.43 16.39 -26.31
N ILE A 258 -6.88 16.55 -25.07
CA ILE A 258 -6.04 16.81 -23.89
C ILE A 258 -5.88 15.49 -23.14
N ASN A 259 -4.63 15.10 -22.88
CA ASN A 259 -4.29 13.93 -22.08
C ASN A 259 -3.57 14.39 -20.81
N ALA A 260 -3.90 13.76 -19.69
CA ALA A 260 -3.18 13.90 -18.43
C ALA A 260 -2.72 12.53 -17.95
N LYS A 261 -1.47 12.41 -17.53
CA LYS A 261 -0.91 11.15 -17.00
C LYS A 261 -0.18 11.42 -15.69
N PHE A 262 -0.68 10.85 -14.61
CA PHE A 262 -0.04 10.88 -13.30
C PHE A 262 1.04 9.80 -13.20
N GLN A 263 2.16 10.16 -12.59
CA GLN A 263 3.26 9.24 -12.22
C GLN A 263 3.81 9.63 -10.85
N GLY A 264 3.97 8.62 -9.99
CA GLY A 264 4.61 8.72 -8.68
C GLY A 264 5.41 7.45 -8.38
N THR A 265 6.44 7.54 -7.54
CA THR A 265 7.41 6.45 -7.31
C THR A 265 6.76 5.20 -6.73
N VAL A 266 5.82 5.38 -5.78
CA VAL A 266 5.16 4.30 -5.06
C VAL A 266 3.68 4.17 -5.41
N PHE A 267 3.22 4.86 -6.44
CA PHE A 267 1.82 4.92 -6.85
C PHE A 267 1.61 4.26 -8.21
N THR A 268 0.42 3.72 -8.43
CA THR A 268 0.06 3.23 -9.77
C THR A 268 -0.04 4.42 -10.75
N THR A 269 0.47 4.23 -11.95
CA THR A 269 0.28 5.22 -13.02
C THR A 269 -1.16 5.22 -13.49
N VAL A 270 -1.76 6.40 -13.60
CA VAL A 270 -3.13 6.58 -14.12
C VAL A 270 -3.16 7.70 -15.17
N GLY A 271 -3.98 7.54 -16.21
CA GLY A 271 -4.17 8.52 -17.26
C GLY A 271 -5.64 8.77 -17.55
N LYS A 272 -5.96 9.99 -17.97
CA LYS A 272 -7.28 10.42 -18.45
C LYS A 272 -7.13 11.33 -19.67
N SER A 273 -8.18 11.34 -20.49
CA SER A 273 -8.28 12.19 -21.68
C SER A 273 -9.62 12.89 -21.71
N LEU A 274 -9.65 14.08 -22.29
CA LEU A 274 -10.88 14.79 -22.68
C LEU A 274 -10.66 15.46 -24.05
N VAL A 275 -11.75 15.75 -24.75
CA VAL A 275 -11.74 16.54 -25.99
C VAL A 275 -12.16 17.96 -25.65
N GLN A 276 -11.28 18.93 -25.91
CA GLN A 276 -11.57 20.35 -25.82
C GLN A 276 -12.01 20.85 -27.17
N VAL A 277 -13.17 21.49 -27.22
CA VAL A 277 -13.74 22.16 -28.41
C VAL A 277 -13.47 23.65 -28.27
N VAL A 278 -13.00 24.29 -29.36
CA VAL A 278 -12.77 25.73 -29.48
C VAL A 278 -13.57 26.26 -30.66
N ASN A 279 -14.44 27.18 -30.41
CA ASN A 279 -15.32 27.82 -31.41
C ASN A 279 -14.66 29.05 -32.06
#